data_4b7dfb40f3b5b873d7986a117517fc17
#
_entry.id   4b7dfb40f3b5b873d7986a117517fc17
#
_cell.length_a   1.000
_cell.length_b   1.000
_cell.length_c   1.000
_cell.angle_alpha   90.00
_cell.angle_beta   90.00
_cell.angle_gamma   90.00
#
_symmetry.space_group_name_H-M   'P 1'
#
loop_
_entity.id
_entity.type
_entity.pdbx_description
1 polymer ?
#
loop_
_entity_poly.entity_id
_entity_poly.type
_entity_poly.pdbx_seq_one_letter_code
_entity_poly.pdbx_strand_id
1 'polypeptide(L)'
;MKTNYIKLLSFLLPVALGMSSCNKLLEVTPKYIYTTDQIYANDTMADSVVVGMYGRFAAYQNDLSLNTGLSSDELIPGINSFNPGYSFMYSYNLNPFSAQTNDFWGNLYSIIGVSNAIIEGVGQSKGMTQAGKDEAIGQAKFMRALNYYFLVNLYGDVPLVLTTIYPEERLKPRAAVAAVYTQIIQDLEDASQLLGSDYPGERVKANKWAALALLSRVYLFTKDWTKAEQAASQGIAQSQLFQLGHFDRADGGEPMDIFTKNNPEQILQLWNSVGASIGIGRKGEFARF
;
A
#
# COMPACT_ATOMS: atom_id res chain seq x y z
N MET A 1 29.88 -66.09 24.93
CA MET A 1 29.70 -65.01 23.94
C MET A 1 28.23 -64.61 23.68
N LYS A 2 27.26 -65.51 23.75
CA LYS A 2 25.83 -65.16 23.47
C LYS A 2 25.16 -64.22 24.49
N THR A 3 25.59 -64.21 25.74
CA THR A 3 24.96 -63.41 26.83
C THR A 3 25.25 -61.90 26.76
N ASN A 4 26.34 -61.48 26.11
CA ASN A 4 26.71 -60.07 25.98
C ASN A 4 25.92 -59.33 24.90
N TYR A 5 25.49 -60.05 23.85
CA TYR A 5 24.66 -59.46 22.77
C TYR A 5 23.24 -59.15 23.25
N ILE A 6 22.70 -60.00 24.13
CA ILE A 6 21.36 -59.78 24.68
C ILE A 6 21.33 -58.55 25.58
N LYS A 7 22.38 -58.30 26.38
CA LYS A 7 22.51 -57.10 27.21
C LYS A 7 22.73 -55.84 26.38
N LEU A 8 23.46 -55.93 25.26
CA LEU A 8 23.66 -54.83 24.34
C LEU A 8 22.37 -54.50 23.58
N LEU A 9 21.61 -55.50 23.14
CA LEU A 9 20.34 -55.35 22.47
C LEU A 9 19.25 -54.74 23.38
N SER A 10 19.23 -55.14 24.66
CA SER A 10 18.29 -54.59 25.63
C SER A 10 18.56 -53.12 26.02
N PHE A 11 19.78 -52.64 25.79
CA PHE A 11 20.13 -51.23 26.00
C PHE A 11 19.92 -50.38 24.74
N LEU A 12 20.08 -50.93 23.55
CA LEU A 12 19.89 -50.24 22.28
C LEU A 12 18.41 -50.06 21.91
N LEU A 13 17.53 -50.96 22.31
CA LEU A 13 16.11 -50.90 21.99
C LEU A 13 15.38 -49.69 22.60
N PRO A 14 15.54 -49.32 23.89
CA PRO A 14 14.91 -48.14 24.45
C PRO A 14 15.50 -46.81 23.90
N VAL A 15 16.77 -46.80 23.47
CA VAL A 15 17.38 -45.64 22.84
C VAL A 15 16.80 -45.37 21.46
N ALA A 16 16.56 -46.45 20.68
CA ALA A 16 15.95 -46.34 19.35
C ALA A 16 14.46 -45.91 19.41
N LEU A 17 13.72 -46.32 20.46
CA LEU A 17 12.34 -45.88 20.70
C LEU A 17 12.23 -44.44 21.21
N GLY A 18 13.26 -43.93 21.87
CA GLY A 18 13.32 -42.51 22.33
C GLY A 18 13.61 -41.51 21.21
N MET A 19 14.09 -41.96 20.05
CA MET A 19 14.38 -41.08 18.90
C MET A 19 13.16 -40.83 17.98
N SER A 20 12.01 -41.46 18.21
CA SER A 20 10.76 -41.07 17.58
C SER A 20 10.16 -39.84 18.30
N SER A 21 10.87 -38.72 18.20
CA SER A 21 10.39 -37.43 18.66
C SER A 21 9.15 -37.08 17.86
N CYS A 22 8.01 -36.98 18.53
CA CYS A 22 6.77 -36.49 17.93
C CYS A 22 6.94 -35.03 17.56
N ASN A 23 7.34 -34.73 16.35
CA ASN A 23 7.40 -33.37 15.81
C ASN A 23 6.07 -32.60 15.94
N LYS A 24 4.95 -33.32 15.97
CA LYS A 24 3.60 -32.74 16.15
C LYS A 24 3.33 -32.12 17.52
N LEU A 25 4.10 -32.45 18.58
CA LEU A 25 3.89 -31.86 19.92
C LEU A 25 4.48 -30.46 20.05
N LEU A 26 5.39 -30.07 19.14
CA LEU A 26 6.04 -28.76 19.11
C LEU A 26 5.39 -27.81 18.12
N GLU A 27 4.50 -28.28 17.25
CA GLU A 27 3.72 -27.42 16.35
C GLU A 27 2.51 -26.86 17.10
N VAL A 28 2.76 -25.89 17.98
CA VAL A 28 1.69 -25.05 18.56
C VAL A 28 1.22 -24.12 17.47
N THR A 29 0.06 -24.40 16.86
CA THR A 29 -0.60 -23.43 15.98
C THR A 29 -0.93 -22.19 16.81
N PRO A 30 -0.37 -21.03 16.54
CA PRO A 30 -0.64 -19.83 17.32
C PRO A 30 -2.14 -19.51 17.27
N LYS A 31 -2.80 -19.42 18.41
CA LYS A 31 -4.26 -19.18 18.49
C LYS A 31 -4.69 -17.81 17.97
N TYR A 32 -3.75 -16.88 17.80
CA TYR A 32 -4.01 -15.48 17.46
C TYR A 32 -3.23 -14.98 16.22
N ILE A 33 -2.54 -15.87 15.50
CA ILE A 33 -1.81 -15.53 14.29
C ILE A 33 -2.40 -16.36 13.15
N TYR A 34 -2.99 -15.70 12.19
CA TYR A 34 -3.46 -16.35 10.98
C TYR A 34 -2.29 -16.78 10.09
N THR A 35 -2.34 -17.99 9.59
CA THR A 35 -1.41 -18.44 8.55
C THR A 35 -1.78 -17.83 7.20
N THR A 36 -0.85 -17.80 6.25
CA THR A 36 -1.11 -17.31 4.89
C THR A 36 -2.32 -17.99 4.25
N ASP A 37 -2.43 -19.32 4.40
CA ASP A 37 -3.55 -20.09 3.87
C ASP A 37 -4.91 -19.69 4.51
N GLN A 38 -4.91 -19.33 5.77
CA GLN A 38 -6.12 -18.85 6.46
C GLN A 38 -6.50 -17.44 6.01
N ILE A 39 -5.52 -16.56 5.84
CA ILE A 39 -5.73 -15.17 5.39
C ILE A 39 -6.34 -15.12 3.98
N TYR A 40 -5.89 -15.99 3.09
CA TYR A 40 -6.38 -16.05 1.71
C TYR A 40 -7.32 -17.25 1.46
N ALA A 41 -8.01 -17.73 2.51
CA ALA A 41 -8.94 -18.85 2.40
C ALA A 41 -10.20 -18.53 1.58
N ASN A 42 -10.62 -17.27 1.53
CA ASN A 42 -11.78 -16.79 0.78
C ASN A 42 -11.68 -15.28 0.50
N ASP A 43 -12.58 -14.78 -0.33
CA ASP A 43 -12.60 -13.38 -0.77
C ASP A 43 -12.74 -12.39 0.39
N THR A 44 -13.57 -12.68 1.38
CA THR A 44 -13.80 -11.78 2.54
C THR A 44 -12.54 -11.62 3.40
N MET A 45 -11.82 -12.70 3.64
CA MET A 45 -10.58 -12.66 4.41
C MET A 45 -9.50 -11.87 3.65
N ALA A 46 -9.36 -12.11 2.36
CA ALA A 46 -8.43 -11.37 1.50
C ALA A 46 -8.78 -9.87 1.44
N ASP A 47 -10.07 -9.53 1.32
CA ASP A 47 -10.52 -8.14 1.35
C ASP A 47 -10.18 -7.43 2.67
N SER A 48 -10.24 -8.14 3.78
CA SER A 48 -9.85 -7.59 5.10
C SER A 48 -8.37 -7.18 5.13
N VAL A 49 -7.49 -7.93 4.45
CA VAL A 49 -6.06 -7.56 4.32
C VAL A 49 -5.89 -6.33 3.41
N VAL A 50 -6.64 -6.27 2.31
CA VAL A 50 -6.67 -5.10 1.43
C VAL A 50 -7.11 -3.85 2.20
N VAL A 51 -8.20 -3.92 2.96
CA VAL A 51 -8.66 -2.82 3.82
C VAL A 51 -7.59 -2.40 4.84
N GLY A 52 -6.92 -3.38 5.46
CA GLY A 52 -5.79 -3.12 6.37
C GLY A 52 -4.62 -2.39 5.69
N MET A 53 -4.32 -2.71 4.44
CA MET A 53 -3.30 -2.02 3.62
C MET A 53 -3.67 -0.55 3.38
N TYR A 54 -4.93 -0.27 3.00
CA TYR A 54 -5.43 1.10 2.85
C TYR A 54 -5.43 1.87 4.18
N GLY A 55 -5.80 1.22 5.28
CA GLY A 55 -5.74 1.81 6.61
C GLY A 55 -4.33 2.24 7.03
N ARG A 56 -3.32 1.44 6.71
CA ARG A 56 -1.90 1.80 6.93
C ARG A 56 -1.49 3.01 6.11
N PHE A 57 -1.88 3.05 4.83
CA PHE A 57 -1.56 4.17 3.96
C PHE A 57 -2.26 5.44 4.43
N ALA A 58 -3.55 5.38 4.80
CA ALA A 58 -4.30 6.52 5.29
C ALA A 58 -3.72 7.09 6.60
N ALA A 59 -3.25 6.24 7.51
CA ALA A 59 -2.62 6.69 8.76
C ALA A 59 -1.32 7.48 8.52
N TYR A 60 -0.61 7.18 7.45
CA TYR A 60 0.67 7.79 7.11
C TYR A 60 0.54 9.04 6.23
N GLN A 61 -0.57 9.20 5.54
CA GLN A 61 -0.73 10.20 4.50
C GLN A 61 -0.65 11.64 5.00
N ASN A 62 -1.11 11.93 6.23
CA ASN A 62 -0.98 13.27 6.81
C ASN A 62 0.48 13.69 6.91
N ASP A 63 1.35 12.75 7.31
CA ASP A 63 2.80 13.00 7.39
C ASP A 63 3.38 13.23 6.00
N LEU A 64 2.93 12.48 4.99
CA LEU A 64 3.35 12.67 3.61
C LEU A 64 2.98 14.09 3.11
N SER A 65 1.71 14.47 3.24
CA SER A 65 1.22 15.78 2.80
C SER A 65 1.90 16.93 3.54
N LEU A 66 2.08 16.80 4.86
CA LEU A 66 2.72 17.83 5.68
C LEU A 66 4.20 18.00 5.29
N ASN A 67 4.95 16.93 5.19
CA ASN A 67 6.39 17.00 4.92
C ASN A 67 6.67 17.42 3.46
N THR A 68 5.88 16.95 2.49
CA THR A 68 6.01 17.42 1.10
C THR A 68 5.61 18.88 0.97
N GLY A 69 4.54 19.34 1.65
CA GLY A 69 4.13 20.74 1.65
C GLY A 69 5.15 21.68 2.31
N LEU A 70 5.84 21.22 3.38
CA LEU A 70 6.95 21.95 3.98
C LEU A 70 8.17 22.00 3.05
N SER A 71 8.45 20.93 2.31
CA SER A 71 9.60 20.87 1.39
C SER A 71 9.35 21.58 0.06
N SER A 72 8.09 21.93 -0.27
CA SER A 72 7.71 22.65 -1.48
C SER A 72 7.38 24.15 -1.23
N ASP A 73 7.63 24.67 -0.04
CA ASP A 73 7.27 26.02 0.38
C ASP A 73 5.75 26.32 0.40
N GLU A 74 4.90 25.31 0.24
CA GLU A 74 3.44 25.45 0.36
C GLU A 74 2.99 25.64 1.81
N LEU A 75 3.76 25.09 2.75
CA LEU A 75 3.51 25.17 4.19
C LEU A 75 4.70 25.81 4.92
N ILE A 76 4.39 26.55 5.97
CA ILE A 76 5.39 27.15 6.87
C ILE A 76 5.22 26.52 8.25
N PRO A 77 6.30 26.08 8.93
CA PRO A 77 6.21 25.59 10.30
C PRO A 77 5.61 26.67 11.21
N GLY A 78 4.60 26.32 12.01
CA GLY A 78 4.03 27.25 12.98
C GLY A 78 5.06 27.72 14.01
N ILE A 79 4.92 28.94 14.50
CA ILE A 79 5.84 29.57 15.48
C ILE A 79 6.02 28.70 16.76
N ASN A 80 5.00 27.92 17.10
CA ASN A 80 4.99 27.00 18.25
C ASN A 80 5.19 25.53 17.85
N SER A 81 5.76 25.26 16.68
CA SER A 81 6.03 23.89 16.27
C SER A 81 7.16 23.29 17.11
N PHE A 82 6.81 22.38 18.03
CA PHE A 82 7.76 21.68 18.88
C PHE A 82 8.51 20.55 18.15
N ASN A 83 8.19 20.29 16.88
CA ASN A 83 8.87 19.24 16.12
C ASN A 83 10.00 19.82 15.25
N PRO A 84 11.27 19.65 15.66
CA PRO A 84 12.43 20.14 14.91
C PRO A 84 12.51 19.61 13.48
N GLY A 85 11.91 18.42 13.22
CA GLY A 85 11.89 17.79 11.91
C GLY A 85 11.16 18.64 10.87
N TYR A 86 10.11 19.36 11.25
CA TYR A 86 9.40 20.27 10.35
C TYR A 86 10.28 21.45 9.92
N SER A 87 11.07 22.00 10.84
CA SER A 87 12.03 23.05 10.52
C SER A 87 13.13 22.55 9.57
N PHE A 88 13.58 21.30 9.73
CA PHE A 88 14.58 20.70 8.82
C PHE A 88 14.02 20.46 7.41
N MET A 89 12.76 20.02 7.30
CA MET A 89 12.07 19.88 6.00
C MET A 89 11.93 21.23 5.31
N TYR A 90 11.45 22.24 6.02
CA TYR A 90 11.24 23.59 5.48
C TYR A 90 12.55 24.29 5.09
N SER A 91 13.62 24.10 5.86
CA SER A 91 14.92 24.73 5.60
C SER A 91 15.81 23.93 4.64
N TYR A 92 15.29 22.86 4.04
CA TYR A 92 16.03 21.93 3.17
C TYR A 92 17.29 21.31 3.83
N ASN A 93 17.35 21.32 5.16
CA ASN A 93 18.45 20.72 5.92
C ASN A 93 18.10 19.26 6.26
N LEU A 94 17.92 18.44 5.23
CA LEU A 94 17.52 17.04 5.38
C LEU A 94 18.69 16.21 5.87
N ASN A 95 18.44 15.48 6.97
CA ASN A 95 19.37 14.51 7.51
C ASN A 95 18.86 13.09 7.19
N PRO A 96 19.66 12.24 6.50
CA PRO A 96 19.25 10.87 6.19
C PRO A 96 18.98 9.99 7.43
N PHE A 97 19.48 10.40 8.61
CA PHE A 97 19.23 9.73 9.88
C PHE A 97 18.08 10.34 10.69
N SER A 98 17.40 11.35 10.18
CA SER A 98 16.23 11.90 10.86
C SER A 98 15.07 10.93 10.83
N ALA A 99 14.25 10.91 11.89
CA ALA A 99 13.04 10.09 11.95
C ALA A 99 12.12 10.39 10.76
N GLN A 100 11.92 11.66 10.42
CA GLN A 100 11.07 12.09 9.32
C GLN A 100 11.47 11.46 7.99
N THR A 101 12.74 11.46 7.64
CA THR A 101 13.23 10.90 6.38
C THR A 101 13.13 9.36 6.37
N ASN A 102 13.45 8.72 7.51
CA ASN A 102 13.41 7.26 7.64
C ASN A 102 11.99 6.71 7.72
N ASP A 103 11.08 7.40 8.41
CA ASP A 103 9.69 6.97 8.57
C ASP A 103 8.97 6.95 7.23
N PHE A 104 9.22 7.93 6.35
CA PHE A 104 8.71 7.91 4.99
C PHE A 104 9.14 6.65 4.23
N TRP A 105 10.44 6.42 4.19
CA TRP A 105 11.00 5.26 3.53
C TRP A 105 10.43 3.95 4.07
N GLY A 106 10.46 3.79 5.39
CA GLY A 106 10.00 2.58 6.07
C GLY A 106 8.51 2.30 5.85
N ASN A 107 7.67 3.33 5.95
CA ASN A 107 6.23 3.20 5.78
C ASN A 107 5.86 2.83 4.34
N LEU A 108 6.46 3.48 3.34
CA LEU A 108 6.21 3.16 1.93
C LEU A 108 6.62 1.72 1.60
N TYR A 109 7.80 1.27 2.05
CA TYR A 109 8.23 -0.11 1.87
C TYR A 109 7.40 -1.12 2.67
N SER A 110 6.88 -0.76 3.83
CA SER A 110 5.94 -1.62 4.59
C SER A 110 4.68 -1.91 3.79
N ILE A 111 4.13 -0.91 3.10
CA ILE A 111 2.94 -1.08 2.25
C ILE A 111 3.28 -1.90 0.99
N ILE A 112 4.44 -1.67 0.38
CA ILE A 112 4.94 -2.49 -0.73
C ILE A 112 5.07 -3.96 -0.30
N GLY A 113 5.58 -4.23 0.90
CA GLY A 113 5.67 -5.57 1.46
C GLY A 113 4.31 -6.25 1.62
N VAL A 114 3.30 -5.51 2.13
CA VAL A 114 1.92 -6.02 2.21
C VAL A 114 1.34 -6.26 0.82
N SER A 115 1.59 -5.36 -0.15
CA SER A 115 1.15 -5.53 -1.54
C SER A 115 1.73 -6.79 -2.16
N ASN A 116 3.04 -7.04 -1.98
CA ASN A 116 3.69 -8.27 -2.45
C ASN A 116 3.07 -9.51 -1.80
N ALA A 117 2.82 -9.48 -0.48
CA ALA A 117 2.21 -10.60 0.24
C ALA A 117 0.79 -10.91 -0.26
N ILE A 118 0.00 -9.88 -0.61
CA ILE A 118 -1.32 -10.09 -1.21
C ILE A 118 -1.19 -10.74 -2.58
N ILE A 119 -0.32 -10.23 -3.46
CA ILE A 119 -0.13 -10.76 -4.81
C ILE A 119 0.30 -12.23 -4.77
N GLU A 120 1.26 -12.57 -3.91
CA GLU A 120 1.76 -13.94 -3.76
C GLU A 120 0.71 -14.87 -3.12
N GLY A 121 0.12 -14.46 -2.01
CA GLY A 121 -0.82 -15.27 -1.26
C GLY A 121 -2.13 -15.52 -2.01
N VAL A 122 -2.69 -14.50 -2.65
CA VAL A 122 -3.89 -14.60 -3.49
C VAL A 122 -3.63 -15.49 -4.71
N GLY A 123 -2.45 -15.36 -5.33
CA GLY A 123 -2.06 -16.22 -6.46
C GLY A 123 -2.07 -17.72 -6.12
N GLN A 124 -1.75 -18.08 -4.88
CA GLN A 124 -1.71 -19.47 -4.39
C GLN A 124 -3.06 -19.93 -3.81
N SER A 125 -4.01 -19.05 -3.55
CA SER A 125 -5.30 -19.37 -2.94
C SER A 125 -6.12 -20.34 -3.80
N LYS A 126 -6.68 -21.36 -3.12
CA LYS A 126 -7.60 -22.35 -3.73
C LYS A 126 -9.06 -22.08 -3.38
N GLY A 127 -9.33 -21.22 -2.39
CA GLY A 127 -10.67 -20.97 -1.89
C GLY A 127 -11.29 -19.64 -2.34
N MET A 128 -10.51 -18.76 -2.98
CA MET A 128 -10.99 -17.50 -3.53
C MET A 128 -11.62 -17.70 -4.92
N THR A 129 -12.64 -16.89 -5.21
CA THR A 129 -13.18 -16.78 -6.57
C THR A 129 -12.20 -16.05 -7.48
N GLN A 130 -12.32 -16.23 -8.81
CA GLN A 130 -11.47 -15.50 -9.76
C GLN A 130 -11.69 -13.98 -9.63
N ALA A 131 -12.93 -13.54 -9.51
CA ALA A 131 -13.27 -12.13 -9.31
C ALA A 131 -12.66 -11.56 -8.02
N GLY A 132 -12.68 -12.31 -6.90
CA GLY A 132 -12.03 -11.91 -5.66
C GLY A 132 -10.51 -11.84 -5.78
N LYS A 133 -9.90 -12.75 -6.54
CA LYS A 133 -8.47 -12.71 -6.85
C LYS A 133 -8.09 -11.49 -7.68
N ASP A 134 -8.83 -11.23 -8.75
CA ASP A 134 -8.60 -10.10 -9.65
C ASP A 134 -8.70 -8.79 -8.88
N GLU A 135 -9.73 -8.63 -8.06
CA GLU A 135 -9.92 -7.46 -7.21
C GLU A 135 -8.73 -7.30 -6.23
N ALA A 136 -8.40 -8.31 -5.45
CA ALA A 136 -7.33 -8.22 -4.44
C ALA A 136 -5.94 -7.95 -5.07
N ILE A 137 -5.62 -8.60 -6.20
CA ILE A 137 -4.38 -8.38 -6.93
C ILE A 137 -4.36 -6.97 -7.54
N GLY A 138 -5.47 -6.52 -8.13
CA GLY A 138 -5.60 -5.18 -8.69
C GLY A 138 -5.37 -4.10 -7.64
N GLN A 139 -5.99 -4.24 -6.46
CA GLN A 139 -5.79 -3.33 -5.33
C GLN A 139 -4.32 -3.32 -4.85
N ALA A 140 -3.71 -4.49 -4.72
CA ALA A 140 -2.32 -4.61 -4.28
C ALA A 140 -1.33 -4.00 -5.30
N LYS A 141 -1.54 -4.22 -6.60
CA LYS A 141 -0.73 -3.62 -7.66
C LYS A 141 -0.88 -2.09 -7.70
N PHE A 142 -2.10 -1.59 -7.58
CA PHE A 142 -2.34 -0.15 -7.49
C PHE A 142 -1.57 0.47 -6.30
N MET A 143 -1.68 -0.11 -5.11
CA MET A 143 -1.00 0.40 -3.92
C MET A 143 0.52 0.26 -4.02
N ARG A 144 1.04 -0.80 -4.62
CA ARG A 144 2.48 -0.95 -4.86
C ARG A 144 3.00 0.12 -5.81
N ALA A 145 2.31 0.35 -6.91
CA ALA A 145 2.64 1.39 -7.87
C ALA A 145 2.60 2.79 -7.24
N LEU A 146 1.58 3.11 -6.47
CA LEU A 146 1.43 4.39 -5.78
C LEU A 146 2.59 4.64 -4.80
N ASN A 147 2.97 3.62 -4.02
CA ASN A 147 4.07 3.75 -3.07
C ASN A 147 5.43 3.86 -3.77
N TYR A 148 5.65 3.14 -4.87
CA TYR A 148 6.84 3.33 -5.70
C TYR A 148 6.86 4.69 -6.38
N TYR A 149 5.72 5.22 -6.80
CA TYR A 149 5.63 6.57 -7.35
C TYR A 149 6.10 7.62 -6.33
N PHE A 150 5.70 7.52 -5.06
CA PHE A 150 6.23 8.41 -4.02
C PHE A 150 7.73 8.18 -3.77
N LEU A 151 8.16 6.93 -3.65
CA LEU A 151 9.57 6.60 -3.42
C LEU A 151 10.48 7.16 -4.50
N VAL A 152 10.17 6.94 -5.78
CA VAL A 152 11.04 7.36 -6.88
C VAL A 152 11.10 8.87 -7.04
N ASN A 153 10.01 9.59 -6.73
CA ASN A 153 9.97 11.04 -6.80
C ASN A 153 10.65 11.72 -5.60
N LEU A 154 10.64 11.09 -4.42
CA LEU A 154 11.25 11.64 -3.22
C LEU A 154 12.72 11.27 -3.06
N TYR A 155 13.13 10.07 -3.52
CA TYR A 155 14.46 9.52 -3.25
C TYR A 155 15.29 9.18 -4.49
N GLY A 156 14.74 9.34 -5.70
CA GLY A 156 15.41 8.94 -6.93
C GLY A 156 15.51 7.42 -7.08
N ASP A 157 16.71 6.91 -7.32
CA ASP A 157 16.95 5.46 -7.39
C ASP A 157 16.60 4.77 -6.07
N VAL A 158 15.81 3.69 -6.13
CA VAL A 158 15.34 2.95 -4.95
C VAL A 158 15.38 1.44 -5.20
N PRO A 159 15.55 0.59 -4.17
CA PRO A 159 15.47 -0.86 -4.32
C PRO A 159 14.11 -1.30 -4.86
N LEU A 160 14.08 -2.09 -5.92
CA LEU A 160 12.86 -2.61 -6.52
C LEU A 160 12.52 -3.98 -5.92
N VAL A 161 11.75 -3.98 -4.83
CA VAL A 161 11.33 -5.13 -4.03
C VAL A 161 9.98 -5.62 -4.53
N LEU A 162 9.92 -6.79 -5.16
CA LEU A 162 8.71 -7.31 -5.80
C LEU A 162 8.22 -8.63 -5.20
N THR A 163 8.93 -9.17 -4.21
CA THR A 163 8.59 -10.41 -3.53
C THR A 163 8.68 -10.25 -2.01
N THR A 164 8.18 -11.26 -1.28
CA THR A 164 8.31 -11.35 0.17
C THR A 164 9.52 -12.18 0.61
N ILE A 165 10.34 -12.68 -0.32
CA ILE A 165 11.48 -13.54 -0.03
C ILE A 165 12.63 -12.70 0.54
N TYR A 166 12.63 -12.52 1.86
CA TYR A 166 13.56 -11.65 2.57
C TYR A 166 15.05 -11.87 2.27
N PRO A 167 15.57 -13.12 2.17
CA PRO A 167 16.99 -13.32 1.85
C PRO A 167 17.42 -12.73 0.49
N GLU A 168 16.51 -12.71 -0.48
CA GLU A 168 16.76 -12.18 -1.82
C GLU A 168 16.63 -10.66 -1.88
N GLU A 169 15.67 -10.11 -1.14
CA GLU A 169 15.29 -8.70 -1.22
C GLU A 169 16.14 -7.78 -0.31
N ARG A 170 16.62 -8.27 0.84
CA ARG A 170 17.30 -7.46 1.86
C ARG A 170 18.60 -6.78 1.40
N LEU A 171 19.24 -7.31 0.37
CA LEU A 171 20.51 -6.79 -0.16
C LEU A 171 20.36 -6.23 -1.58
N LYS A 172 19.13 -6.05 -2.06
CA LYS A 172 18.89 -5.49 -3.38
C LYS A 172 19.47 -4.08 -3.50
N PRO A 173 20.29 -3.81 -4.51
CA PRO A 173 20.79 -2.47 -4.77
C PRO A 173 19.63 -1.56 -5.24
N ARG A 174 19.88 -0.26 -5.25
CA ARG A 174 18.97 0.69 -5.84
C ARG A 174 18.84 0.42 -7.33
N ALA A 175 17.60 0.33 -7.82
CA ALA A 175 17.28 0.28 -9.24
C ALA A 175 17.20 1.71 -9.79
N ALA A 176 17.59 1.89 -11.03
CA ALA A 176 17.49 3.19 -11.71
C ALA A 176 16.02 3.66 -11.78
N VAL A 177 15.79 4.97 -11.68
CA VAL A 177 14.48 5.63 -11.79
C VAL A 177 13.65 5.06 -12.95
N ALA A 178 14.24 4.88 -14.13
CA ALA A 178 13.54 4.35 -15.29
C ALA A 178 13.00 2.93 -15.09
N ALA A 179 13.75 2.06 -14.42
CA ALA A 179 13.31 0.68 -14.12
C ALA A 179 12.16 0.68 -13.11
N VAL A 180 12.18 1.58 -12.12
CA VAL A 180 11.09 1.74 -11.16
C VAL A 180 9.83 2.22 -11.87
N TYR A 181 9.92 3.22 -12.75
CA TYR A 181 8.78 3.69 -13.56
C TYR A 181 8.22 2.59 -14.48
N THR A 182 9.07 1.75 -15.06
CA THR A 182 8.60 0.59 -15.85
C THR A 182 7.72 -0.33 -15.00
N GLN A 183 8.13 -0.62 -13.77
CA GLN A 183 7.32 -1.46 -12.87
C GLN A 183 6.03 -0.75 -12.43
N ILE A 184 6.08 0.55 -12.14
CA ILE A 184 4.88 1.35 -11.80
C ILE A 184 3.86 1.28 -12.94
N ILE A 185 4.30 1.48 -14.18
CA ILE A 185 3.43 1.41 -15.37
C ILE A 185 2.81 0.02 -15.49
N GLN A 186 3.62 -1.04 -15.39
CA GLN A 186 3.12 -2.41 -15.47
C GLN A 186 2.06 -2.70 -14.39
N ASP A 187 2.32 -2.32 -13.15
CA ASP A 187 1.38 -2.52 -12.06
C ASP A 187 0.07 -1.75 -12.26
N LEU A 188 0.12 -0.53 -12.79
CA LEU A 188 -1.07 0.28 -13.05
C LEU A 188 -1.85 -0.19 -14.28
N GLU A 189 -1.18 -0.63 -15.34
CA GLU A 189 -1.82 -1.25 -16.49
C GLU A 189 -2.58 -2.51 -16.06
N ASP A 190 -1.95 -3.40 -15.29
CA ASP A 190 -2.58 -4.59 -14.74
C ASP A 190 -3.75 -4.23 -13.81
N ALA A 191 -3.56 -3.29 -12.88
CA ALA A 191 -4.62 -2.83 -11.99
C ALA A 191 -5.83 -2.28 -12.75
N SER A 192 -5.61 -1.51 -13.83
CA SER A 192 -6.70 -0.98 -14.65
C SER A 192 -7.52 -2.04 -15.38
N GLN A 193 -6.96 -3.22 -15.58
CA GLN A 193 -7.64 -4.36 -16.20
C GLN A 193 -8.35 -5.26 -15.17
N LEU A 194 -7.76 -5.40 -13.98
CA LEU A 194 -8.26 -6.27 -12.93
C LEU A 194 -9.36 -5.63 -12.09
N LEU A 195 -9.31 -4.30 -11.90
CA LEU A 195 -10.26 -3.56 -11.08
C LEU A 195 -11.54 -3.23 -11.85
N GLY A 196 -12.68 -3.32 -11.16
CA GLY A 196 -13.95 -2.88 -11.66
C GLY A 196 -14.01 -1.37 -11.95
N SER A 197 -15.01 -0.96 -12.75
CA SER A 197 -15.24 0.45 -13.12
C SER A 197 -16.20 1.17 -12.19
N ASP A 198 -16.92 0.44 -11.34
CA ASP A 198 -17.96 0.97 -10.48
C ASP A 198 -17.45 1.33 -9.10
N TYR A 199 -18.27 2.07 -8.36
CA TYR A 199 -18.10 2.32 -6.93
C TYR A 199 -19.20 1.58 -6.17
N PRO A 200 -18.99 0.33 -5.71
CA PRO A 200 -20.01 -0.43 -4.99
C PRO A 200 -20.34 0.15 -3.61
N GLY A 201 -19.77 1.28 -3.26
CA GLY A 201 -19.98 1.98 -2.01
C GLY A 201 -19.24 3.30 -2.00
N GLU A 202 -18.41 3.50 -0.98
CA GLU A 202 -17.60 4.70 -0.86
C GLU A 202 -16.38 4.65 -1.79
N ARG A 203 -15.88 5.83 -2.20
CA ARG A 203 -14.70 5.96 -3.07
C ARG A 203 -13.38 5.79 -2.31
N VAL A 204 -13.31 4.79 -1.42
CA VAL A 204 -12.17 4.58 -0.50
C VAL A 204 -11.21 3.47 -0.94
N LYS A 205 -11.54 2.75 -1.99
CA LYS A 205 -10.66 1.78 -2.66
C LYS A 205 -10.45 2.21 -4.11
N ALA A 206 -9.32 1.87 -4.67
CA ALA A 206 -9.05 2.12 -6.08
C ALA A 206 -10.01 1.31 -6.95
N ASN A 207 -10.36 1.87 -8.08
CA ASN A 207 -11.04 1.21 -9.17
C ASN A 207 -10.26 1.44 -10.47
N LYS A 208 -10.76 0.97 -11.58
CA LYS A 208 -10.17 1.19 -12.90
C LYS A 208 -9.79 2.65 -13.15
N TRP A 209 -10.64 3.58 -12.75
CA TRP A 209 -10.44 5.00 -13.01
C TRP A 209 -9.33 5.60 -12.14
N ALA A 210 -9.18 5.14 -10.90
CA ALA A 210 -8.07 5.53 -10.03
C ALA A 210 -6.73 5.03 -10.62
N ALA A 211 -6.69 3.80 -11.12
CA ALA A 211 -5.50 3.26 -11.78
C ALA A 211 -5.14 4.06 -13.05
N LEU A 212 -6.11 4.37 -13.91
CA LEU A 212 -5.89 5.18 -15.11
C LEU A 212 -5.49 6.62 -14.80
N ALA A 213 -6.06 7.24 -13.77
CA ALA A 213 -5.70 8.59 -13.37
C ALA A 213 -4.24 8.67 -12.87
N LEU A 214 -3.81 7.70 -12.06
CA LEU A 214 -2.41 7.63 -11.63
C LEU A 214 -1.49 7.29 -12.82
N LEU A 215 -1.91 6.38 -13.69
CA LEU A 215 -1.16 6.00 -14.89
C LEU A 215 -0.95 7.19 -15.84
N SER A 216 -1.98 8.03 -16.04
CA SER A 216 -1.86 9.24 -16.85
C SER A 216 -0.80 10.19 -16.28
N ARG A 217 -0.78 10.37 -14.96
CA ARG A 217 0.24 11.17 -14.26
C ARG A 217 1.64 10.57 -14.42
N VAL A 218 1.77 9.25 -14.30
CA VAL A 218 3.04 8.54 -14.49
C VAL A 218 3.55 8.72 -15.93
N TYR A 219 2.69 8.62 -16.93
CA TYR A 219 3.06 8.88 -18.31
C TYR A 219 3.50 10.34 -18.55
N LEU A 220 2.92 11.33 -17.84
CA LEU A 220 3.44 12.71 -17.88
C LEU A 220 4.89 12.78 -17.36
N PHE A 221 5.20 12.11 -16.24
CA PHE A 221 6.55 12.08 -15.68
C PHE A 221 7.56 11.37 -16.60
N THR A 222 7.12 10.34 -17.31
CA THR A 222 7.96 9.62 -18.28
C THR A 222 7.94 10.24 -19.68
N LYS A 223 7.24 11.38 -19.86
CA LYS A 223 7.12 12.15 -21.12
C LYS A 223 6.45 11.38 -22.27
N ASP A 224 5.64 10.37 -21.95
CA ASP A 224 4.78 9.69 -22.93
C ASP A 224 3.42 10.42 -23.02
N TRP A 225 3.44 11.56 -23.68
CA TRP A 225 2.29 12.48 -23.78
C TRP A 225 1.06 11.82 -24.39
N THR A 226 1.27 10.97 -25.39
CA THR A 226 0.19 10.29 -26.09
C THR A 226 -0.56 9.32 -25.15
N LYS A 227 0.19 8.52 -24.41
CA LYS A 227 -0.43 7.60 -23.44
C LYS A 227 -1.03 8.35 -22.24
N ALA A 228 -0.43 9.44 -21.81
CA ALA A 228 -0.97 10.29 -20.76
C ALA A 228 -2.36 10.83 -21.14
N GLU A 229 -2.51 11.37 -22.36
CA GLU A 229 -3.78 11.85 -22.90
C GLU A 229 -4.80 10.71 -23.02
N GLN A 230 -4.41 9.56 -23.55
CA GLN A 230 -5.31 8.40 -23.71
C GLN A 230 -5.84 7.91 -22.36
N ALA A 231 -5.00 7.80 -21.34
CA ALA A 231 -5.40 7.36 -20.01
C ALA A 231 -6.32 8.37 -19.33
N ALA A 232 -6.00 9.68 -19.40
CA ALA A 232 -6.83 10.74 -18.84
C ALA A 232 -8.20 10.81 -19.52
N SER A 233 -8.24 10.75 -20.86
CA SER A 233 -9.47 10.85 -21.65
C SER A 233 -10.48 9.76 -21.33
N GLN A 234 -10.01 8.55 -20.98
CA GLN A 234 -10.90 7.46 -20.56
C GLN A 234 -11.68 7.80 -19.28
N GLY A 235 -11.01 8.43 -18.29
CA GLY A 235 -11.67 8.88 -17.06
C GLY A 235 -12.59 10.09 -17.30
N ILE A 236 -12.14 11.08 -18.05
CA ILE A 236 -12.92 12.30 -18.39
C ILE A 236 -14.21 11.94 -19.14
N ALA A 237 -14.17 10.93 -19.99
CA ALA A 237 -15.36 10.45 -20.72
C ALA A 237 -16.46 9.90 -19.80
N GLN A 238 -16.17 9.65 -18.50
CA GLN A 238 -17.14 9.12 -17.53
C GLN A 238 -17.92 10.26 -16.84
N SER A 239 -18.57 11.12 -17.59
CA SER A 239 -19.28 12.30 -17.08
C SER A 239 -20.41 12.00 -16.09
N GLN A 240 -20.91 10.76 -16.05
CA GLN A 240 -21.90 10.32 -15.06
C GLN A 240 -21.26 10.00 -13.70
N LEU A 241 -19.97 9.66 -13.69
CA LEU A 241 -19.23 9.32 -12.47
C LEU A 241 -18.44 10.51 -11.94
N PHE A 242 -17.91 11.34 -12.84
CA PHE A 242 -17.02 12.44 -12.50
C PHE A 242 -17.56 13.75 -13.02
N GLN A 243 -17.71 14.71 -12.12
CA GLN A 243 -18.18 16.07 -12.42
C GLN A 243 -17.33 17.06 -11.65
N LEU A 244 -16.95 18.15 -12.30
CA LEU A 244 -16.28 19.25 -11.61
C LEU A 244 -17.26 19.93 -10.63
N GLY A 245 -16.81 20.15 -9.41
CA GLY A 245 -17.55 20.91 -8.43
C GLY A 245 -17.66 22.38 -8.85
N HIS A 246 -18.84 22.97 -8.73
CA HIS A 246 -19.03 24.39 -8.92
C HIS A 246 -18.67 25.14 -7.63
N PHE A 247 -17.71 26.05 -7.76
CA PHE A 247 -17.28 26.94 -6.66
C PHE A 247 -18.16 28.19 -6.51
N ASP A 248 -19.24 28.31 -7.33
CA ASP A 248 -20.01 29.53 -7.42
C ASP A 248 -20.83 29.77 -6.17
N ARG A 249 -20.41 30.79 -5.42
CA ARG A 249 -21.20 31.48 -4.40
C ARG A 249 -22.27 32.42 -5.00
N ALA A 250 -22.38 32.51 -6.32
CA ALA A 250 -23.20 33.50 -6.98
C ALA A 250 -24.71 33.27 -6.83
N ASP A 251 -25.13 32.06 -6.47
CA ASP A 251 -26.53 31.66 -6.32
C ASP A 251 -27.00 31.55 -4.86
N GLY A 252 -26.17 31.92 -3.88
CA GLY A 252 -26.51 31.85 -2.44
C GLY A 252 -26.64 30.40 -1.90
N GLY A 253 -26.28 29.37 -2.67
CA GLY A 253 -26.19 27.99 -2.20
C GLY A 253 -25.01 27.80 -1.26
N GLU A 254 -25.12 26.80 -0.37
CA GLU A 254 -23.96 26.35 0.40
C GLU A 254 -22.84 26.01 -0.57
N PRO A 255 -21.58 26.45 -0.33
CA PRO A 255 -20.46 26.09 -1.20
C PRO A 255 -20.42 24.57 -1.28
N MET A 256 -20.46 24.04 -2.50
CA MET A 256 -20.30 22.59 -2.67
C MET A 256 -18.93 22.24 -2.10
N ASP A 257 -18.94 21.63 -0.92
CA ASP A 257 -17.72 21.32 -0.19
C ASP A 257 -17.00 20.23 -0.96
N ILE A 258 -16.05 20.65 -1.81
CA ILE A 258 -15.21 19.74 -2.59
C ILE A 258 -14.44 18.76 -1.70
N PHE A 259 -14.45 18.99 -0.38
CA PHE A 259 -13.89 18.13 0.64
C PHE A 259 -14.93 17.18 1.25
N THR A 260 -16.17 17.18 0.77
CA THR A 260 -17.17 16.22 1.25
C THR A 260 -16.85 14.81 0.77
N LYS A 261 -17.23 13.85 1.60
CA LYS A 261 -17.09 12.43 1.31
C LYS A 261 -17.89 12.06 0.05
N ASN A 262 -17.28 11.27 -0.82
CA ASN A 262 -17.85 10.81 -2.09
C ASN A 262 -18.23 11.93 -3.08
N ASN A 263 -17.58 13.08 -3.00
CA ASN A 263 -17.77 14.15 -3.98
C ASN A 263 -17.49 13.62 -5.41
N PRO A 264 -18.33 13.93 -6.41
CA PRO A 264 -18.15 13.49 -7.81
C PRO A 264 -16.85 13.94 -8.46
N GLU A 265 -16.20 15.00 -7.98
CA GLU A 265 -14.89 15.45 -8.47
C GLU A 265 -13.75 14.52 -8.06
N GLN A 266 -13.96 13.70 -7.04
CA GLN A 266 -12.91 12.86 -6.46
C GLN A 266 -12.97 11.44 -7.04
N ILE A 267 -11.83 10.95 -7.53
CA ILE A 267 -11.71 9.60 -8.07
C ILE A 267 -11.45 8.60 -6.95
N LEU A 268 -10.60 8.94 -6.00
CA LEU A 268 -10.24 8.12 -4.83
C LEU A 268 -10.11 9.03 -3.61
N GLN A 269 -10.69 8.62 -2.51
CA GLN A 269 -10.60 9.30 -1.21
C GLN A 269 -9.99 8.36 -0.19
N LEU A 270 -9.02 8.85 0.57
CA LEU A 270 -8.53 8.12 1.73
C LEU A 270 -9.17 8.72 2.99
N TRP A 271 -9.89 7.90 3.72
CA TRP A 271 -10.51 8.31 4.96
C TRP A 271 -9.57 8.08 6.14
N ASN A 272 -9.19 9.16 6.81
CA ASN A 272 -8.43 9.07 8.05
C ASN A 272 -9.34 9.36 9.24
N SER A 273 -9.64 8.33 10.04
CA SER A 273 -10.40 8.47 11.28
C SER A 273 -9.56 9.03 12.46
N VAL A 274 -8.24 9.11 12.30
CA VAL A 274 -7.30 9.50 13.37
C VAL A 274 -7.33 11.00 13.64
N GLY A 275 -7.78 11.84 12.71
CA GLY A 275 -7.93 13.28 12.89
C GLY A 275 -8.90 13.73 14.01
N ALA A 276 -9.72 12.81 14.52
CA ALA A 276 -10.64 13.10 15.63
C ALA A 276 -9.95 13.24 16.99
N SER A 277 -8.70 12.79 17.14
CA SER A 277 -8.01 12.76 18.45
C SER A 277 -6.99 13.88 18.66
N ILE A 278 -6.63 14.62 17.63
CA ILE A 278 -5.65 15.72 17.74
C ILE A 278 -6.37 17.06 17.59
N GLY A 279 -7.25 17.44 18.49
CA GLY A 279 -7.75 18.79 18.75
C GLY A 279 -7.78 19.87 17.62
N ILE A 280 -7.49 19.51 16.39
CA ILE A 280 -7.56 20.31 15.19
C ILE A 280 -8.92 20.00 14.56
N GLY A 281 -9.87 20.89 14.74
CA GLY A 281 -11.29 20.71 14.50
C GLY A 281 -11.72 20.49 13.05
N ARG A 282 -11.14 19.54 12.34
CA ARG A 282 -11.59 19.09 11.02
C ARG A 282 -11.82 17.59 11.02
N LYS A 283 -13.07 17.21 10.86
CA LYS A 283 -13.47 15.83 10.60
C LYS A 283 -13.06 15.47 9.17
N GLY A 284 -12.05 14.60 9.03
CA GLY A 284 -11.66 14.00 7.77
C GLY A 284 -10.78 14.90 6.89
N GLU A 285 -9.47 14.66 6.88
CA GLU A 285 -8.61 15.16 5.82
C GLU A 285 -8.65 14.17 4.67
N PHE A 286 -8.96 14.66 3.48
CA PHE A 286 -9.00 13.88 2.25
C PHE A 286 -7.69 14.07 1.50
N ALA A 287 -7.05 12.99 1.13
CA ALA A 287 -6.00 13.06 0.15
C ALA A 287 -6.59 13.02 -1.25
N ARG A 288 -6.11 13.91 -2.08
CA ARG A 288 -6.42 13.95 -3.49
C ARG A 288 -5.25 13.38 -4.28
N PHE A 289 -5.58 12.49 -5.15
CA PHE A 289 -4.66 11.99 -6.16
C PHE A 289 -5.10 12.47 -7.53
#